data_52f6da9b0dbfb40a362bfccbdfd5f460
#
_entry.id   52f6da9b0dbfb40a362bfccbdfd5f460
#
_cell.length_a   1.000
_cell.length_b   1.000
_cell.length_c   1.000
_cell.angle_alpha   90.00
_cell.angle_beta   90.00
_cell.angle_gamma   90.00
#
_symmetry.space_group_name_H-M   'P 1'
#
loop_
_entity.id
_entity.type
_entity.pdbx_description
1 polymer ?
#
loop_
_entity_poly.entity_id
_entity_poly.type
_entity_poly.pdbx_seq_one_letter_code
_entity_poly.pdbx_strand_id
1 'polypeptide(L)'
;MSKKQKKVLIRIIISSVLLVALMITSKLVQLNKWVEFVLYLVPYLIIGYDILKKAIKGIAKGQVFDENFLMAVATIGAVALGDFAEGAAVMLFYQIGELFQSVAVGKSRRNITSLMDIRPDYANVEVDGKLEKVDPDDVKIGTDIIVNPGEKVPIDGVVVSGESTLNTSALTGESVPRSVKSGDEIISGCINLTGVLRIKTSKEFGDSTVSKILDLVENSSMKKSKSENFITKFARYYTPAVCGGALVLAVLPPIIRMIMGESAMWGDWITRALTFLVISCPCALVISIPLSFFAGIGCASANGVLVKGSNYLEALSDTQYIVFDKTGTLTKGVFEVTGIYPANGFDESTIVGLASYAESASNHPISISLKKYFGKEIKRDSVSDIEEIAGHGVSAVVNGHKVYAGNIKLMHKENIAVDAEHNEGTVVYVSCDGVYAGCIVISDVVKDNSKKAISNLKKSGIDKTVMLTGDSKETAKRVAENLGLDEYHAELLPADKVEWVEKLLGEKLPKKKLAFVGDGINDAPVLSRADIGIAMGALGSDAAIEAADIVLMDDDPSKIALARKISVHTLKIVKENIWFALIVKAVCLVLGALGIANMWIAIFADVGVMVIAVLNAIRALKLK
;
A
#
# COMPACT_ATOMS: atom_id res chain seq x y z
N MET A 1 17.19 10.86 -16.41
CA MET A 1 16.36 11.80 -17.21
C MET A 1 15.94 11.15 -18.52
N SER A 2 14.68 11.25 -18.90
CA SER A 2 14.16 10.76 -20.18
C SER A 2 14.69 11.60 -21.37
N LYS A 3 14.59 11.05 -22.60
CA LYS A 3 14.96 11.80 -23.83
C LYS A 3 14.20 13.14 -23.93
N LYS A 4 12.93 13.18 -23.50
CA LYS A 4 12.10 14.39 -23.49
C LYS A 4 12.62 15.42 -22.47
N GLN A 5 12.96 14.99 -21.25
CA GLN A 5 13.52 15.86 -20.21
C GLN A 5 14.88 16.45 -20.60
N LYS A 6 15.74 15.68 -21.27
CA LYS A 6 17.02 16.18 -21.81
C LYS A 6 16.81 17.29 -22.85
N LYS A 7 15.82 17.15 -23.75
CA LYS A 7 15.47 18.19 -24.71
C LYS A 7 15.01 19.49 -24.04
N VAL A 8 14.17 19.38 -23.01
CA VAL A 8 13.71 20.56 -22.25
C VAL A 8 14.89 21.22 -21.53
N LEU A 9 15.78 20.46 -20.92
CA LEU A 9 16.98 20.99 -20.25
C LEU A 9 17.87 21.78 -21.23
N ILE A 10 18.12 21.24 -22.43
CA ILE A 10 18.91 21.94 -23.46
C ILE A 10 18.24 23.28 -23.82
N ARG A 11 16.93 23.31 -24.00
CA ARG A 11 16.18 24.54 -24.30
C ARG A 11 16.30 25.58 -23.18
N ILE A 12 16.21 25.11 -21.92
CA ILE A 12 16.39 25.95 -20.72
C ILE A 12 17.79 26.58 -20.75
N ILE A 13 18.85 25.78 -20.97
CA ILE A 13 20.23 26.28 -21.00
C ILE A 13 20.42 27.31 -22.11
N ILE A 14 19.96 27.02 -23.32
CA ILE A 14 20.08 27.93 -24.47
C ILE A 14 19.37 29.25 -24.17
N SER A 15 18.10 29.17 -23.70
CA SER A 15 17.31 30.38 -23.40
C SER A 15 17.88 31.17 -22.22
N SER A 16 18.45 30.50 -21.20
CA SER A 16 19.13 31.17 -20.09
C SER A 16 20.35 31.96 -20.53
N VAL A 17 21.20 31.35 -21.37
CA VAL A 17 22.40 32.02 -21.91
C VAL A 17 22.00 33.21 -22.75
N LEU A 18 21.02 33.04 -23.65
CA LEU A 18 20.52 34.14 -24.49
C LEU A 18 19.90 35.27 -23.65
N LEU A 19 19.09 34.94 -22.65
CA LEU A 19 18.46 35.93 -21.81
C LEU A 19 19.47 36.74 -21.00
N VAL A 20 20.44 36.09 -20.38
CA VAL A 20 21.51 36.77 -19.62
C VAL A 20 22.35 37.65 -20.54
N ALA A 21 22.74 37.17 -21.73
CA ALA A 21 23.48 37.95 -22.71
C ALA A 21 22.68 39.19 -23.14
N LEU A 22 21.37 39.05 -23.42
CA LEU A 22 20.51 40.17 -23.79
C LEU A 22 20.31 41.17 -22.63
N MET A 23 20.16 40.70 -21.39
CA MET A 23 20.06 41.59 -20.21
C MET A 23 21.36 42.42 -20.00
N ILE A 24 22.51 41.83 -20.27
CA ILE A 24 23.80 42.56 -20.21
C ILE A 24 23.89 43.56 -21.37
N THR A 25 23.54 43.12 -22.57
CA THR A 25 23.62 43.97 -23.79
C THR A 25 22.68 45.17 -23.71
N SER A 26 21.42 44.95 -23.23
CA SER A 26 20.45 46.04 -23.09
C SER A 26 20.83 47.07 -22.02
N LYS A 27 21.68 46.72 -21.03
CA LYS A 27 22.26 47.66 -20.05
C LYS A 27 23.45 48.43 -20.59
N LEU A 28 24.22 47.85 -21.53
CA LEU A 28 25.43 48.45 -22.09
C LEU A 28 25.14 49.33 -23.32
N VAL A 29 24.09 48.99 -24.08
CA VAL A 29 23.72 49.66 -25.32
C VAL A 29 22.24 50.02 -25.27
N GLN A 30 21.90 51.28 -25.50
CA GLN A 30 20.50 51.68 -25.63
C GLN A 30 19.94 51.15 -26.96
N LEU A 31 19.18 50.05 -26.88
CA LEU A 31 18.55 49.44 -28.06
C LEU A 31 17.22 50.13 -28.36
N ASN A 32 16.83 50.17 -29.63
CA ASN A 32 15.51 50.58 -30.05
C ASN A 32 14.49 49.54 -29.53
N LYS A 33 13.35 50.00 -28.97
CA LYS A 33 12.32 49.11 -28.37
C LYS A 33 11.85 47.99 -29.31
N TRP A 34 11.75 48.21 -30.59
CA TRP A 34 11.40 47.17 -31.57
C TRP A 34 12.50 46.12 -31.74
N VAL A 35 13.77 46.54 -31.70
CA VAL A 35 14.93 45.62 -31.76
C VAL A 35 14.96 44.80 -30.47
N GLU A 36 14.78 45.43 -29.35
CA GLU A 36 14.71 44.78 -28.05
C GLU A 36 13.59 43.74 -28.01
N PHE A 37 12.37 44.10 -28.46
CA PHE A 37 11.25 43.16 -28.59
C PHE A 37 11.61 41.92 -29.40
N VAL A 38 12.16 42.09 -30.61
CA VAL A 38 12.51 40.97 -31.50
C VAL A 38 13.59 40.08 -30.86
N LEU A 39 14.60 40.68 -30.21
CA LEU A 39 15.69 39.95 -29.57
C LEU A 39 15.19 39.10 -28.38
N TYR A 40 14.31 39.65 -27.50
CA TYR A 40 13.74 38.90 -26.37
C TYR A 40 12.68 37.89 -26.80
N LEU A 41 12.03 38.08 -27.94
CA LEU A 41 11.05 37.12 -28.48
C LEU A 41 11.72 35.78 -28.85
N VAL A 42 13.01 35.76 -29.21
CA VAL A 42 13.73 34.52 -29.54
C VAL A 42 13.84 33.58 -28.36
N PRO A 43 14.45 33.94 -27.20
CA PRO A 43 14.50 33.06 -26.03
C PRO A 43 13.10 32.78 -25.48
N TYR A 44 12.15 33.69 -25.52
CA TYR A 44 10.78 33.50 -25.12
C TYR A 44 10.08 32.39 -25.93
N LEU A 45 10.20 32.38 -27.26
CA LEU A 45 9.62 31.34 -28.12
C LEU A 45 10.35 29.99 -27.98
N ILE A 46 11.68 29.98 -27.85
CA ILE A 46 12.45 28.77 -27.66
C ILE A 46 11.96 28.03 -26.40
N ILE A 47 11.72 28.75 -25.29
CA ILE A 47 11.36 28.17 -24.03
C ILE A 47 9.84 27.98 -23.89
N GLY A 48 9.03 28.89 -24.43
CA GLY A 48 7.57 28.95 -24.19
C GLY A 48 6.70 28.22 -25.22
N TYR A 49 7.25 27.78 -26.34
CA TYR A 49 6.47 27.21 -27.45
C TYR A 49 5.49 26.11 -27.04
N ASP A 50 5.92 25.17 -26.21
CA ASP A 50 5.10 24.05 -25.75
C ASP A 50 4.01 24.49 -24.75
N ILE A 51 4.29 25.49 -23.91
CA ILE A 51 3.33 26.08 -22.98
C ILE A 51 2.23 26.82 -23.74
N LEU A 52 2.62 27.68 -24.68
CA LEU A 52 1.68 28.40 -25.55
C LEU A 52 0.81 27.43 -26.36
N LYS A 53 1.40 26.38 -26.91
CA LYS A 53 0.67 25.33 -27.63
C LYS A 53 -0.32 24.58 -26.72
N LYS A 54 0.06 24.27 -25.46
CA LYS A 54 -0.83 23.66 -24.49
C LYS A 54 -1.98 24.60 -24.11
N ALA A 55 -1.69 25.87 -23.86
CA ALA A 55 -2.70 26.89 -23.53
C ALA A 55 -3.75 27.02 -24.68
N ILE A 56 -3.32 27.14 -25.92
CA ILE A 56 -4.22 27.22 -27.09
C ILE A 56 -5.07 25.95 -27.21
N LYS A 57 -4.45 24.76 -27.03
CA LYS A 57 -5.21 23.48 -27.05
C LYS A 57 -6.19 23.37 -25.89
N GLY A 58 -5.86 23.89 -24.70
CA GLY A 58 -6.73 23.94 -23.54
C GLY A 58 -7.97 24.77 -23.81
N ILE A 59 -7.79 25.97 -24.36
CA ILE A 59 -8.89 26.87 -24.79
C ILE A 59 -9.80 26.16 -25.81
N ALA A 60 -9.21 25.53 -26.83
CA ALA A 60 -9.96 24.82 -27.87
C ALA A 60 -10.78 23.62 -27.33
N LYS A 61 -10.39 23.06 -26.19
CA LYS A 61 -11.09 21.96 -25.48
C LYS A 61 -12.04 22.42 -24.38
N GLY A 62 -12.26 23.74 -24.21
CA GLY A 62 -13.09 24.30 -23.15
C GLY A 62 -12.46 24.31 -21.76
N GLN A 63 -11.15 24.00 -21.65
CA GLN A 63 -10.38 24.08 -20.41
C GLN A 63 -9.62 25.42 -20.36
N VAL A 64 -10.36 26.51 -20.23
CA VAL A 64 -9.83 27.87 -20.40
C VAL A 64 -8.99 28.34 -19.21
N PHE A 65 -9.17 27.75 -18.02
CA PHE A 65 -8.52 28.23 -16.79
C PHE A 65 -7.53 27.21 -16.24
N ASP A 66 -6.61 26.71 -17.10
CA ASP A 66 -5.49 25.89 -16.65
C ASP A 66 -4.23 26.72 -16.33
N GLU A 67 -3.22 26.09 -15.73
CA GLU A 67 -1.96 26.72 -15.37
C GLU A 67 -1.20 27.28 -16.59
N ASN A 68 -1.27 26.59 -17.74
CA ASN A 68 -0.60 27.00 -18.97
C ASN A 68 -1.25 28.27 -19.55
N PHE A 69 -2.59 28.39 -19.42
CA PHE A 69 -3.32 29.59 -19.80
C PHE A 69 -2.92 30.79 -18.94
N LEU A 70 -2.89 30.63 -17.62
CA LEU A 70 -2.49 31.71 -16.69
C LEU A 70 -1.09 32.22 -17.00
N MET A 71 -0.15 31.32 -17.22
CA MET A 71 1.24 31.66 -17.57
C MET A 71 1.34 32.33 -18.93
N ALA A 72 0.60 31.85 -19.93
CA ALA A 72 0.57 32.46 -21.25
C ALA A 72 0.02 33.90 -21.20
N VAL A 73 -1.10 34.11 -20.50
CA VAL A 73 -1.70 35.45 -20.34
C VAL A 73 -0.75 36.39 -19.61
N ALA A 74 -0.14 35.94 -18.51
CA ALA A 74 0.78 36.77 -17.72
C ALA A 74 2.03 37.17 -18.52
N THR A 75 2.63 36.24 -19.24
CA THR A 75 3.86 36.51 -20.00
C THR A 75 3.63 37.29 -21.29
N ILE A 76 2.53 37.03 -22.01
CA ILE A 76 2.12 37.84 -23.17
C ILE A 76 1.75 39.27 -22.72
N GLY A 77 1.07 39.39 -21.59
CA GLY A 77 0.73 40.69 -21.01
C GLY A 77 1.96 41.51 -20.62
N ALA A 78 2.97 40.90 -19.99
CA ALA A 78 4.24 41.55 -19.67
C ALA A 78 4.95 42.05 -20.96
N VAL A 79 5.00 41.20 -21.97
CA VAL A 79 5.57 41.58 -23.29
C VAL A 79 4.79 42.73 -23.93
N ALA A 80 3.46 42.74 -23.83
CA ALA A 80 2.63 43.81 -24.38
C ALA A 80 2.83 45.16 -23.67
N LEU A 81 3.17 45.15 -22.38
CA LEU A 81 3.51 46.34 -21.59
C LEU A 81 4.93 46.84 -21.82
N GLY A 82 5.74 46.09 -22.56
CA GLY A 82 7.13 46.42 -22.85
C GLY A 82 8.15 45.85 -21.90
N ASP A 83 7.73 44.98 -20.97
CA ASP A 83 8.59 44.30 -19.99
C ASP A 83 9.09 42.97 -20.57
N PHE A 84 9.80 43.05 -21.71
CA PHE A 84 10.23 41.88 -22.51
C PHE A 84 11.11 40.92 -21.71
N ALA A 85 12.07 41.47 -20.96
CA ALA A 85 12.99 40.70 -20.13
C ALA A 85 12.24 39.91 -19.03
N GLU A 86 11.25 40.55 -18.37
CA GLU A 86 10.45 39.91 -17.31
C GLU A 86 9.58 38.81 -17.91
N GLY A 87 8.87 39.04 -19.01
CA GLY A 87 8.06 38.04 -19.68
C GLY A 87 8.85 36.79 -20.06
N ALA A 88 10.07 36.98 -20.62
CA ALA A 88 10.95 35.87 -20.98
C ALA A 88 11.51 35.16 -19.73
N ALA A 89 11.84 35.88 -18.64
CA ALA A 89 12.34 35.33 -17.40
C ALA A 89 11.26 34.48 -16.69
N VAL A 90 10.02 34.96 -16.60
CA VAL A 90 8.88 34.21 -16.02
C VAL A 90 8.70 32.87 -16.76
N MET A 91 8.67 32.91 -18.09
CA MET A 91 8.53 31.70 -18.90
C MET A 91 9.67 30.71 -18.67
N LEU A 92 10.92 31.22 -18.53
CA LEU A 92 12.10 30.42 -18.26
C LEU A 92 12.02 29.74 -16.89
N PHE A 93 11.70 30.48 -15.83
CA PHE A 93 11.61 29.93 -14.48
C PHE A 93 10.45 28.94 -14.35
N TYR A 94 9.32 29.20 -14.98
CA TYR A 94 8.21 28.26 -15.04
C TYR A 94 8.67 26.94 -15.69
N GLN A 95 9.41 26.99 -16.80
CA GLN A 95 9.90 25.79 -17.50
C GLN A 95 10.97 25.05 -16.67
N ILE A 96 11.78 25.76 -15.87
CA ILE A 96 12.69 25.15 -14.89
C ILE A 96 11.89 24.40 -13.84
N GLY A 97 10.80 25.00 -13.32
CA GLY A 97 9.88 24.37 -12.38
C GLY A 97 9.22 23.11 -12.93
N GLU A 98 8.69 23.18 -14.17
CA GLU A 98 8.11 22.03 -14.89
C GLU A 98 9.12 20.90 -15.09
N LEU A 99 10.37 21.22 -15.45
CA LEU A 99 11.42 20.22 -15.57
C LEU A 99 11.74 19.56 -14.22
N PHE A 100 11.92 20.37 -13.17
CA PHE A 100 12.18 19.88 -11.82
C PHE A 100 11.05 18.94 -11.33
N GLN A 101 9.80 19.35 -11.52
CA GLN A 101 8.61 18.55 -11.25
C GLN A 101 8.66 17.21 -11.99
N SER A 102 8.87 17.26 -13.32
CA SER A 102 8.91 16.06 -14.17
C SER A 102 10.02 15.09 -13.75
N VAL A 103 11.17 15.61 -13.32
CA VAL A 103 12.30 14.80 -12.82
C VAL A 103 11.98 14.23 -11.44
N ALA A 104 11.44 15.04 -10.52
CA ALA A 104 11.10 14.62 -9.15
C ALA A 104 10.03 13.54 -9.15
N VAL A 105 8.92 13.74 -9.88
CA VAL A 105 7.84 12.76 -10.03
C VAL A 105 8.37 11.49 -10.71
N GLY A 106 9.15 11.62 -11.77
CA GLY A 106 9.74 10.47 -12.46
C GLY A 106 10.77 9.72 -11.60
N LYS A 107 11.49 10.39 -10.71
CA LYS A 107 12.41 9.75 -9.76
C LYS A 107 11.63 9.05 -8.63
N SER A 108 10.59 9.68 -8.11
CA SER A 108 9.73 9.08 -7.09
C SER A 108 9.03 7.83 -7.61
N ARG A 109 8.44 7.88 -8.81
CA ARG A 109 7.85 6.69 -9.45
C ARG A 109 8.89 5.58 -9.66
N ARG A 110 10.08 5.90 -10.14
CA ARG A 110 11.17 4.91 -10.32
C ARG A 110 11.70 4.37 -9.00
N ASN A 111 11.79 5.17 -7.95
CA ASN A 111 12.17 4.69 -6.63
C ASN A 111 11.14 3.71 -6.05
N ILE A 112 9.84 3.91 -6.32
CA ILE A 112 8.78 2.97 -5.98
C ILE A 112 8.95 1.69 -6.80
N THR A 113 9.19 1.79 -8.10
CA THR A 113 9.44 0.64 -8.98
C THR A 113 10.76 -0.06 -8.66
N SER A 114 11.81 0.65 -8.20
CA SER A 114 13.10 0.06 -7.82
C SER A 114 13.12 -0.47 -6.38
N LEU A 115 12.26 0.02 -5.50
CA LEU A 115 11.94 -0.66 -4.22
C LEU A 115 11.21 -1.97 -4.48
N MET A 116 10.59 -2.11 -5.66
CA MET A 116 9.94 -3.31 -6.19
C MET A 116 10.70 -3.83 -7.41
N ASP A 117 12.02 -3.83 -7.40
CA ASP A 117 12.85 -4.53 -8.40
C ASP A 117 12.71 -6.06 -8.19
N ILE A 118 11.45 -6.51 -8.22
CA ILE A 118 11.06 -7.91 -8.09
C ILE A 118 10.75 -8.53 -9.45
N ARG A 119 10.48 -7.71 -10.50
CA ARG A 119 10.22 -8.25 -11.84
C ARG A 119 11.43 -9.00 -12.35
N PRO A 120 11.29 -10.27 -12.73
CA PRO A 120 12.35 -11.01 -13.41
C PRO A 120 12.46 -10.56 -14.87
N ASP A 121 13.70 -10.49 -15.35
CA ASP A 121 13.97 -10.06 -16.72
C ASP A 121 13.83 -11.21 -17.72
N TYR A 122 13.95 -12.47 -17.28
CA TYR A 122 13.89 -13.68 -18.11
C TYR A 122 13.56 -14.91 -17.27
N ALA A 123 13.12 -15.97 -17.94
CA ALA A 123 13.02 -17.33 -17.42
C ALA A 123 13.99 -18.23 -18.19
N ASN A 124 14.70 -19.15 -17.49
CA ASN A 124 15.50 -20.16 -18.16
C ASN A 124 14.62 -21.41 -18.36
N VAL A 125 14.36 -21.76 -19.60
CA VAL A 125 13.59 -22.94 -20.00
C VAL A 125 14.54 -23.95 -20.66
N GLU A 126 14.38 -25.24 -20.38
CA GLU A 126 15.15 -26.28 -21.04
C GLU A 126 14.46 -26.73 -22.33
N VAL A 127 15.07 -26.42 -23.48
CA VAL A 127 14.62 -26.83 -24.80
C VAL A 127 15.70 -27.71 -25.42
N ASP A 128 15.37 -28.93 -25.76
CA ASP A 128 16.29 -29.91 -26.38
C ASP A 128 17.63 -30.12 -25.60
N GLY A 129 17.55 -30.08 -24.25
CA GLY A 129 18.70 -30.24 -23.36
C GLY A 129 19.62 -29.02 -23.27
N LYS A 130 19.19 -27.87 -23.79
CA LYS A 130 19.89 -26.57 -23.64
C LYS A 130 19.03 -25.58 -22.90
N LEU A 131 19.67 -24.77 -22.05
CA LEU A 131 19.00 -23.67 -21.37
C LEU A 131 18.88 -22.48 -22.32
N GLU A 132 17.65 -22.05 -22.58
CA GLU A 132 17.34 -20.86 -23.34
C GLU A 132 16.68 -19.81 -22.42
N LYS A 133 17.09 -18.55 -22.58
CA LYS A 133 16.47 -17.42 -21.89
C LYS A 133 15.30 -16.93 -22.73
N VAL A 134 14.10 -17.04 -22.15
CA VAL A 134 12.84 -16.60 -22.76
C VAL A 134 12.21 -15.47 -21.94
N ASP A 135 11.37 -14.67 -22.55
CA ASP A 135 10.57 -13.70 -21.80
C ASP A 135 9.59 -14.47 -20.88
N PRO A 136 9.45 -14.11 -19.61
CA PRO A 136 8.49 -14.75 -18.71
C PRO A 136 7.05 -14.76 -19.25
N ASP A 137 6.67 -13.76 -20.04
CA ASP A 137 5.34 -13.70 -20.70
C ASP A 137 5.10 -14.83 -21.71
N ASP A 138 6.15 -15.45 -22.26
CA ASP A 138 6.07 -16.54 -23.23
C ASP A 138 6.01 -17.93 -22.57
N VAL A 139 6.17 -18.03 -21.24
CA VAL A 139 6.20 -19.32 -20.52
C VAL A 139 4.81 -19.79 -20.16
N LYS A 140 4.46 -21.00 -20.61
CA LYS A 140 3.16 -21.63 -20.34
C LYS A 140 3.12 -22.36 -19.00
N ILE A 141 1.91 -22.55 -18.48
CA ILE A 141 1.65 -23.38 -17.29
C ILE A 141 2.17 -24.81 -17.53
N GLY A 142 2.83 -25.37 -16.52
CA GLY A 142 3.37 -26.73 -16.57
C GLY A 142 4.76 -26.82 -17.22
N THR A 143 5.36 -25.70 -17.62
CA THR A 143 6.74 -25.64 -18.14
C THR A 143 7.74 -25.79 -16.98
N ASP A 144 8.80 -26.58 -17.19
CA ASP A 144 9.90 -26.69 -16.26
C ASP A 144 10.88 -25.53 -16.49
N ILE A 145 11.08 -24.71 -15.47
CA ILE A 145 12.04 -23.60 -15.47
C ILE A 145 13.19 -23.89 -14.51
N ILE A 146 14.37 -23.37 -14.81
CA ILE A 146 15.56 -23.55 -13.98
C ILE A 146 15.98 -22.20 -13.41
N VAL A 147 16.15 -22.15 -12.08
CA VAL A 147 16.53 -20.92 -11.36
C VAL A 147 17.87 -21.17 -10.67
N ASN A 148 18.92 -20.51 -11.14
CA ASN A 148 20.25 -20.60 -10.58
C ASN A 148 20.43 -19.73 -9.34
N PRO A 149 21.45 -19.98 -8.49
CA PRO A 149 21.82 -19.08 -7.41
C PRO A 149 22.05 -17.64 -7.91
N GLY A 150 21.47 -16.67 -7.22
CA GLY A 150 21.49 -15.25 -7.58
C GLY A 150 20.39 -14.82 -8.56
N GLU A 151 19.63 -15.74 -9.15
CA GLU A 151 18.53 -15.42 -10.05
C GLU A 151 17.21 -15.24 -9.30
N LYS A 152 16.30 -14.44 -9.88
CA LYS A 152 14.93 -14.29 -9.39
C LYS A 152 14.07 -15.42 -9.92
N VAL A 153 13.16 -15.93 -9.09
CA VAL A 153 12.12 -16.87 -9.52
C VAL A 153 11.16 -16.13 -10.46
N PRO A 154 11.05 -16.54 -11.74
CA PRO A 154 10.28 -15.77 -12.72
C PRO A 154 8.77 -15.92 -12.60
N ILE A 155 8.28 -17.11 -12.27
CA ILE A 155 6.86 -17.46 -12.25
C ILE A 155 6.58 -18.36 -11.04
N ASP A 156 5.37 -18.27 -10.49
CA ASP A 156 4.93 -19.14 -9.39
C ASP A 156 4.89 -20.60 -9.84
N GLY A 157 5.26 -21.52 -8.95
CA GLY A 157 5.28 -22.95 -9.29
C GLY A 157 5.57 -23.85 -8.10
N VAL A 158 5.88 -25.11 -8.40
CA VAL A 158 6.26 -26.14 -7.42
C VAL A 158 7.67 -26.63 -7.73
N VAL A 159 8.50 -26.75 -6.70
CA VAL A 159 9.86 -27.28 -6.84
C VAL A 159 9.80 -28.76 -7.20
N VAL A 160 10.27 -29.12 -8.39
CA VAL A 160 10.33 -30.51 -8.87
C VAL A 160 11.59 -31.19 -8.34
N SER A 161 12.73 -30.48 -8.38
CA SER A 161 14.00 -30.99 -7.87
C SER A 161 14.92 -29.86 -7.45
N GLY A 162 15.81 -30.15 -6.52
CA GLY A 162 16.73 -29.19 -5.91
C GLY A 162 16.34 -28.84 -4.49
N GLU A 163 17.31 -28.30 -3.76
CA GLU A 163 17.13 -27.72 -2.42
C GLU A 163 17.90 -26.42 -2.36
N SER A 164 17.29 -25.38 -1.81
CA SER A 164 17.89 -24.05 -1.73
C SER A 164 17.32 -23.21 -0.59
N THR A 165 17.90 -22.02 -0.41
CA THR A 165 17.34 -20.94 0.41
C THR A 165 16.95 -19.78 -0.47
N LEU A 166 15.80 -19.16 -0.17
CA LEU A 166 15.24 -18.04 -0.91
C LEU A 166 15.31 -16.77 -0.07
N ASN A 167 15.74 -15.69 -0.68
CA ASN A 167 15.57 -14.36 -0.12
C ASN A 167 14.20 -13.80 -0.54
N THR A 168 13.31 -13.67 0.41
CA THR A 168 11.95 -13.15 0.21
C THR A 168 11.83 -11.67 0.59
N SER A 169 12.90 -11.02 1.04
CA SER A 169 12.87 -9.68 1.63
C SER A 169 12.28 -8.60 0.71
N ALA A 170 12.43 -8.75 -0.59
CA ALA A 170 11.85 -7.82 -1.57
C ALA A 170 10.31 -7.91 -1.64
N LEU A 171 9.74 -9.04 -1.26
CA LEU A 171 8.28 -9.29 -1.25
C LEU A 171 7.70 -9.06 0.15
N THR A 172 8.25 -9.75 1.15
CA THR A 172 7.70 -9.78 2.51
C THR A 172 8.31 -8.73 3.44
N GLY A 173 9.48 -8.18 3.08
CA GLY A 173 10.28 -7.33 3.97
C GLY A 173 11.01 -8.11 5.08
N GLU A 174 10.93 -9.45 5.09
CA GLU A 174 11.64 -10.30 6.05
C GLU A 174 13.09 -10.51 5.62
N SER A 175 14.03 -10.36 6.55
CA SER A 175 15.46 -10.56 6.27
C SER A 175 15.92 -12.01 6.42
N VAL A 176 15.07 -12.89 6.96
CA VAL A 176 15.42 -14.30 7.19
C VAL A 176 15.14 -15.11 5.93
N PRO A 177 16.14 -15.79 5.34
CA PRO A 177 15.95 -16.63 4.16
C PRO A 177 15.05 -17.84 4.45
N ARG A 178 14.16 -18.19 3.52
CA ARG A 178 13.27 -19.35 3.59
C ARG A 178 13.92 -20.55 2.88
N SER A 179 14.05 -21.69 3.55
CA SER A 179 14.49 -22.94 2.93
C SER A 179 13.36 -23.57 2.11
N VAL A 180 13.69 -24.11 0.94
CA VAL A 180 12.77 -24.83 0.04
C VAL A 180 13.41 -26.11 -0.49
N LYS A 181 12.58 -27.12 -0.69
CA LYS A 181 12.94 -28.45 -1.20
C LYS A 181 11.89 -28.96 -2.20
N SER A 182 12.18 -30.09 -2.82
CA SER A 182 11.23 -30.74 -3.74
C SER A 182 9.86 -30.95 -3.10
N GLY A 183 8.80 -30.56 -3.80
CA GLY A 183 7.41 -30.57 -3.38
C GLY A 183 6.91 -29.25 -2.75
N ASP A 184 7.79 -28.31 -2.42
CA ASP A 184 7.39 -27.03 -1.85
C ASP A 184 6.89 -26.06 -2.94
N GLU A 185 5.88 -25.26 -2.59
CA GLU A 185 5.41 -24.16 -3.43
C GLU A 185 6.40 -22.98 -3.36
N ILE A 186 6.65 -22.39 -4.52
CA ILE A 186 7.54 -21.25 -4.69
C ILE A 186 6.82 -20.13 -5.42
N ILE A 187 7.04 -18.91 -4.95
CA ILE A 187 6.42 -17.68 -5.52
C ILE A 187 7.44 -16.88 -6.33
N SER A 188 6.97 -16.27 -7.39
CA SER A 188 7.77 -15.37 -8.25
C SER A 188 8.30 -14.16 -7.47
N GLY A 189 9.47 -13.65 -7.90
CA GLY A 189 10.11 -12.47 -7.29
C GLY A 189 11.04 -12.75 -6.12
N CYS A 190 11.05 -13.97 -5.57
CA CYS A 190 12.08 -14.40 -4.62
C CYS A 190 13.45 -14.54 -5.32
N ILE A 191 14.54 -14.25 -4.61
CA ILE A 191 15.90 -14.47 -5.12
C ILE A 191 16.41 -15.80 -4.59
N ASN A 192 16.80 -16.69 -5.49
CA ASN A 192 17.44 -17.95 -5.15
C ASN A 192 18.88 -17.72 -4.66
N LEU A 193 19.27 -18.27 -3.49
CA LEU A 193 20.56 -17.94 -2.88
C LEU A 193 21.63 -19.03 -3.06
N THR A 194 21.27 -20.32 -2.93
CA THR A 194 22.30 -21.37 -2.73
C THR A 194 22.29 -22.46 -3.79
N GLY A 195 21.21 -23.21 -3.95
CA GLY A 195 21.11 -24.37 -4.85
C GLY A 195 20.43 -24.05 -6.17
N VAL A 196 20.60 -24.90 -7.17
CA VAL A 196 19.84 -24.83 -8.42
C VAL A 196 18.46 -25.43 -8.18
N LEU A 197 17.41 -24.72 -8.55
CA LEU A 197 16.03 -25.18 -8.44
C LEU A 197 15.45 -25.47 -9.82
N ARG A 198 14.81 -26.62 -9.99
CA ARG A 198 13.90 -26.90 -11.11
C ARG A 198 12.48 -26.75 -10.61
N ILE A 199 11.73 -25.86 -11.24
CA ILE A 199 10.40 -25.44 -10.81
C ILE A 199 9.43 -25.72 -11.96
N LYS A 200 8.32 -26.38 -11.68
CA LYS A 200 7.22 -26.53 -12.63
C LYS A 200 6.24 -25.39 -12.43
N THR A 201 6.01 -24.59 -13.46
CA THR A 201 5.13 -23.41 -13.39
C THR A 201 3.69 -23.83 -13.13
N SER A 202 3.04 -23.13 -12.18
CA SER A 202 1.62 -23.34 -11.83
C SER A 202 0.69 -22.26 -12.38
N LYS A 203 1.25 -21.13 -12.83
CA LYS A 203 0.53 -19.97 -13.37
C LYS A 203 1.21 -19.45 -14.62
N GLU A 204 0.51 -18.60 -15.39
CA GLU A 204 1.12 -17.74 -16.40
C GLU A 204 1.76 -16.52 -15.72
N PHE A 205 2.69 -15.85 -16.40
CA PHE A 205 3.39 -14.69 -15.80
C PHE A 205 2.43 -13.57 -15.41
N GLY A 206 1.41 -13.27 -16.24
CA GLY A 206 0.39 -12.25 -15.93
C GLY A 206 -0.39 -12.52 -14.64
N ASP A 207 -0.58 -13.79 -14.29
CA ASP A 207 -1.26 -14.24 -13.06
C ASP A 207 -0.32 -14.53 -11.90
N SER A 208 0.99 -14.37 -12.11
CA SER A 208 2.01 -14.61 -11.07
C SER A 208 1.91 -13.60 -9.93
N THR A 209 2.38 -13.99 -8.76
CA THR A 209 2.40 -13.13 -7.56
C THR A 209 3.12 -11.80 -7.83
N VAL A 210 4.26 -11.83 -8.52
CA VAL A 210 4.99 -10.62 -8.91
C VAL A 210 4.17 -9.72 -9.82
N SER A 211 3.53 -10.26 -10.84
CA SER A 211 2.74 -9.48 -11.79
C SER A 211 1.58 -8.77 -11.09
N LYS A 212 0.85 -9.50 -10.21
CA LYS A 212 -0.24 -8.93 -9.42
C LYS A 212 0.22 -7.84 -8.46
N ILE A 213 1.36 -8.02 -7.79
CA ILE A 213 1.94 -6.99 -6.92
C ILE A 213 2.29 -5.74 -7.72
N LEU A 214 2.93 -5.89 -8.88
CA LEU A 214 3.29 -4.77 -9.75
C LEU A 214 2.05 -4.02 -10.23
N ASP A 215 1.01 -4.74 -10.66
CA ASP A 215 -0.26 -4.17 -11.10
C ASP A 215 -0.96 -3.39 -9.96
N LEU A 216 -1.00 -3.96 -8.75
CA LEU A 216 -1.56 -3.29 -7.57
C LEU A 216 -0.84 -1.98 -7.25
N VAL A 217 0.48 -1.95 -7.35
CA VAL A 217 1.27 -0.74 -7.08
C VAL A 217 1.11 0.29 -8.19
N GLU A 218 1.11 -0.14 -9.44
CA GLU A 218 0.93 0.74 -10.60
C GLU A 218 -0.47 1.34 -10.62
N ASN A 219 -1.50 0.54 -10.34
CA ASN A 219 -2.90 0.95 -10.32
C ASN A 219 -3.36 1.58 -8.99
N SER A 220 -2.54 1.54 -7.93
CA SER A 220 -2.86 2.17 -6.65
C SER A 220 -3.13 3.68 -6.74
N SER A 221 -2.68 4.31 -7.82
CA SER A 221 -2.94 5.73 -8.11
C SER A 221 -4.37 6.03 -8.59
N MET A 222 -5.15 5.02 -8.94
CA MET A 222 -6.51 5.25 -9.50
C MET A 222 -7.54 5.62 -8.45
N LYS A 223 -7.43 5.14 -7.21
CA LYS A 223 -8.35 5.50 -6.11
C LYS A 223 -7.79 6.68 -5.31
N LYS A 224 -8.21 7.89 -5.69
CA LYS A 224 -7.75 9.15 -5.10
C LYS A 224 -8.26 9.36 -3.69
N SER A 225 -7.39 9.87 -2.81
CA SER A 225 -7.72 10.30 -1.46
C SER A 225 -8.70 11.49 -1.43
N LYS A 226 -9.30 11.75 -0.25
CA LYS A 226 -10.13 12.96 -0.05
C LYS A 226 -9.30 14.23 -0.25
N SER A 227 -8.04 14.20 0.19
CA SER A 227 -7.11 15.32 0.04
C SER A 227 -6.81 15.61 -1.43
N GLU A 228 -6.62 14.59 -2.28
CA GLU A 228 -6.42 14.76 -3.72
C GLU A 228 -7.71 15.25 -4.43
N ASN A 229 -8.86 14.71 -4.03
CA ASN A 229 -10.16 15.15 -4.54
C ASN A 229 -10.48 16.60 -4.13
N PHE A 230 -10.09 17.00 -2.92
CA PHE A 230 -10.21 18.38 -2.46
C PHE A 230 -9.42 19.33 -3.36
N ILE A 231 -8.16 19.01 -3.68
CA ILE A 231 -7.32 19.82 -4.56
C ILE A 231 -7.95 19.97 -5.95
N THR A 232 -8.46 18.87 -6.51
CA THR A 232 -9.12 18.91 -7.83
C THR A 232 -10.35 19.81 -7.82
N LYS A 233 -11.17 19.75 -6.76
CA LYS A 233 -12.33 20.65 -6.58
C LYS A 233 -11.89 22.08 -6.31
N PHE A 234 -10.89 22.29 -5.45
CA PHE A 234 -10.36 23.59 -5.12
C PHE A 234 -9.87 24.31 -6.39
N ALA A 235 -9.05 23.67 -7.21
CA ALA A 235 -8.53 24.25 -8.44
C ALA A 235 -9.65 24.70 -9.40
N ARG A 236 -10.74 23.93 -9.49
CA ARG A 236 -11.89 24.25 -10.36
C ARG A 236 -12.58 25.57 -9.99
N TYR A 237 -12.66 25.92 -8.71
CA TYR A 237 -13.31 27.18 -8.26
C TYR A 237 -12.29 28.28 -8.05
N TYR A 238 -11.11 27.95 -7.57
CA TYR A 238 -10.05 28.89 -7.26
C TYR A 238 -9.55 29.64 -8.50
N THR A 239 -9.26 28.93 -9.59
CA THR A 239 -8.67 29.56 -10.78
C THR A 239 -9.60 30.59 -11.44
N PRO A 240 -10.91 30.32 -11.68
CA PRO A 240 -11.83 31.37 -12.16
C PRO A 240 -11.96 32.54 -11.21
N ALA A 241 -12.01 32.30 -9.89
CA ALA A 241 -12.11 33.37 -8.89
C ALA A 241 -10.89 34.31 -8.93
N VAL A 242 -9.69 33.72 -9.07
CA VAL A 242 -8.45 34.48 -9.21
C VAL A 242 -8.40 35.26 -10.51
N CYS A 243 -8.83 34.69 -11.64
CA CYS A 243 -8.92 35.41 -12.92
C CYS A 243 -9.88 36.61 -12.82
N GLY A 244 -11.02 36.40 -12.17
CA GLY A 244 -11.96 37.48 -11.88
C GLY A 244 -11.36 38.59 -10.99
N GLY A 245 -10.65 38.18 -9.93
CA GLY A 245 -9.94 39.09 -9.04
C GLY A 245 -8.85 39.91 -9.76
N ALA A 246 -8.06 39.25 -10.63
CA ALA A 246 -7.07 39.94 -11.45
C ALA A 246 -7.69 40.92 -12.43
N LEU A 247 -8.82 40.56 -13.05
CA LEU A 247 -9.55 41.47 -13.92
C LEU A 247 -10.08 42.70 -13.14
N VAL A 248 -10.66 42.50 -11.97
CA VAL A 248 -11.10 43.58 -11.08
C VAL A 248 -9.91 44.45 -10.69
N LEU A 249 -8.78 43.88 -10.34
CA LEU A 249 -7.56 44.61 -9.98
C LEU A 249 -6.98 45.41 -11.16
N ALA A 250 -7.09 44.90 -12.40
CA ALA A 250 -6.65 45.61 -13.60
C ALA A 250 -7.53 46.78 -13.98
N VAL A 251 -8.86 46.72 -13.72
CA VAL A 251 -9.84 47.65 -14.28
C VAL A 251 -10.40 48.61 -13.24
N LEU A 252 -10.78 48.10 -12.05
CA LEU A 252 -11.52 48.91 -11.07
C LEU A 252 -10.68 50.07 -10.47
N PRO A 253 -9.43 49.87 -10.02
CA PRO A 253 -8.65 50.99 -9.45
C PRO A 253 -8.32 52.10 -10.46
N PRO A 254 -7.91 51.83 -11.74
CA PRO A 254 -7.76 52.86 -12.74
C PRO A 254 -9.02 53.71 -12.95
N ILE A 255 -10.20 53.06 -13.01
CA ILE A 255 -11.48 53.75 -13.17
C ILE A 255 -11.79 54.65 -11.96
N ILE A 256 -11.58 54.13 -10.74
CA ILE A 256 -11.78 54.91 -9.51
C ILE A 256 -10.89 56.15 -9.50
N ARG A 257 -9.59 55.98 -9.84
CA ARG A 257 -8.64 57.10 -9.94
C ARG A 257 -9.07 58.16 -10.97
N MET A 258 -9.55 57.70 -12.13
CA MET A 258 -10.11 58.63 -13.15
C MET A 258 -11.30 59.40 -12.62
N ILE A 259 -12.21 58.77 -11.87
CA ILE A 259 -13.38 59.45 -11.26
C ILE A 259 -12.92 60.45 -10.20
N MET A 260 -11.83 60.15 -9.47
CA MET A 260 -11.24 61.05 -8.47
C MET A 260 -10.40 62.19 -9.10
N GLY A 261 -10.26 62.23 -10.41
CA GLY A 261 -9.48 63.22 -11.13
C GLY A 261 -7.98 62.99 -11.13
N GLU A 262 -7.55 61.76 -10.73
CA GLU A 262 -6.16 61.38 -10.72
C GLU A 262 -5.75 60.63 -12.01
N SER A 263 -4.44 60.50 -12.24
CA SER A 263 -3.90 59.67 -13.33
C SER A 263 -4.33 58.21 -13.18
N ALA A 264 -4.84 57.59 -14.22
CA ALA A 264 -5.41 56.23 -14.21
C ALA A 264 -4.34 55.14 -13.95
N MET A 265 -3.07 55.36 -14.34
CA MET A 265 -1.93 54.42 -14.16
C MET A 265 -2.27 53.00 -14.66
N TRP A 266 -2.87 52.85 -15.83
CA TRP A 266 -3.29 51.57 -16.40
C TRP A 266 -2.16 50.56 -16.45
N GLY A 267 -0.94 50.96 -16.85
CA GLY A 267 0.22 50.09 -16.92
C GLY A 267 0.55 49.42 -15.58
N ASP A 268 0.60 50.23 -14.52
CA ASP A 268 0.94 49.71 -13.17
C ASP A 268 -0.11 48.73 -12.65
N TRP A 269 -1.40 49.04 -12.84
CA TRP A 269 -2.47 48.16 -12.38
C TRP A 269 -2.57 46.87 -13.19
N ILE A 270 -2.31 46.91 -14.50
CA ILE A 270 -2.22 45.72 -15.33
C ILE A 270 -1.00 44.86 -14.90
N THR A 271 0.17 45.46 -14.66
CA THR A 271 1.35 44.77 -14.16
C THR A 271 1.06 44.06 -12.81
N ARG A 272 0.38 44.75 -11.87
CA ARG A 272 -0.07 44.16 -10.60
C ARG A 272 -1.00 42.97 -10.82
N ALA A 273 -1.96 43.10 -11.73
CA ALA A 273 -2.89 42.03 -12.06
C ALA A 273 -2.20 40.82 -12.70
N LEU A 274 -1.22 41.04 -13.57
CA LEU A 274 -0.41 39.98 -14.17
C LEU A 274 0.47 39.27 -13.11
N THR A 275 1.10 40.05 -12.22
CA THR A 275 1.87 39.52 -11.07
C THR A 275 0.97 38.68 -10.15
N PHE A 276 -0.24 39.17 -9.87
CA PHE A 276 -1.28 38.46 -9.08
C PHE A 276 -1.65 37.13 -9.74
N LEU A 277 -1.79 37.06 -11.08
CA LEU A 277 -2.07 35.84 -11.81
C LEU A 277 -0.92 34.83 -11.68
N VAL A 278 0.34 35.25 -11.79
CA VAL A 278 1.50 34.38 -11.64
C VAL A 278 1.56 33.77 -10.24
N ILE A 279 1.37 34.59 -9.19
CA ILE A 279 1.39 34.13 -7.79
C ILE A 279 0.28 33.08 -7.54
N SER A 280 -0.82 33.19 -8.26
CA SER A 280 -2.04 32.40 -7.99
C SER A 280 -1.97 30.95 -8.43
N CYS A 281 -0.96 30.49 -9.21
CA CYS A 281 -0.90 29.09 -9.63
C CYS A 281 -0.85 28.13 -8.41
N PRO A 282 -1.78 27.17 -8.27
CA PRO A 282 -1.75 26.22 -7.16
C PRO A 282 -0.74 25.07 -7.36
N CYS A 283 0.32 25.29 -8.18
CA CYS A 283 1.25 24.26 -8.64
C CYS A 283 1.86 23.43 -7.50
N ALA A 284 2.26 24.09 -6.41
CA ALA A 284 2.82 23.41 -5.24
C ALA A 284 1.87 22.38 -4.62
N LEU A 285 0.57 22.67 -4.56
CA LEU A 285 -0.45 21.77 -3.98
C LEU A 285 -0.77 20.61 -4.92
N VAL A 286 -0.98 20.91 -6.20
CA VAL A 286 -1.36 19.93 -7.22
C VAL A 286 -0.31 18.83 -7.37
N ILE A 287 0.97 19.15 -7.10
CA ILE A 287 2.10 18.24 -7.28
C ILE A 287 2.50 17.55 -5.99
N SER A 288 2.67 18.31 -4.89
CA SER A 288 3.26 17.77 -3.66
C SER A 288 2.34 16.78 -2.95
N ILE A 289 1.01 16.92 -3.08
CA ILE A 289 0.07 16.05 -2.39
C ILE A 289 0.04 14.65 -2.99
N PRO A 290 -0.20 14.44 -4.29
CA PRO A 290 -0.08 13.11 -4.88
C PRO A 290 1.31 12.50 -4.67
N LEU A 291 2.37 13.31 -4.79
CA LEU A 291 3.73 12.85 -4.56
C LEU A 291 3.96 12.35 -3.13
N SER A 292 3.37 13.00 -2.12
CA SER A 292 3.43 12.56 -0.73
C SER A 292 2.75 11.21 -0.53
N PHE A 293 1.56 11.02 -1.13
CA PHE A 293 0.86 9.74 -1.08
C PHE A 293 1.61 8.63 -1.81
N PHE A 294 2.16 8.91 -2.99
CA PHE A 294 3.01 7.95 -3.70
C PHE A 294 4.23 7.54 -2.87
N ALA A 295 4.88 8.52 -2.22
CA ALA A 295 6.00 8.24 -1.34
C ALA A 295 5.59 7.38 -0.13
N GLY A 296 4.43 7.66 0.47
CA GLY A 296 3.87 6.87 1.57
C GLY A 296 3.51 5.44 1.18
N ILE A 297 2.86 5.25 0.02
CA ILE A 297 2.54 3.92 -0.54
C ILE A 297 3.85 3.16 -0.84
N GLY A 298 4.85 3.81 -1.42
CA GLY A 298 6.15 3.21 -1.66
C GLY A 298 6.87 2.80 -0.37
N CYS A 299 6.78 3.63 0.68
CA CYS A 299 7.31 3.28 2.01
C CYS A 299 6.58 2.07 2.61
N ALA A 300 5.25 2.00 2.50
CA ALA A 300 4.46 0.86 2.96
C ALA A 300 4.84 -0.42 2.22
N SER A 301 4.93 -0.36 0.89
CA SER A 301 5.31 -1.49 0.04
C SER A 301 6.71 -2.01 0.35
N ALA A 302 7.69 -1.14 0.55
CA ALA A 302 9.05 -1.52 0.96
C ALA A 302 9.12 -2.23 2.33
N ASN A 303 8.06 -2.13 3.12
CA ASN A 303 7.90 -2.80 4.42
C ASN A 303 6.93 -3.99 4.35
N GLY A 304 6.61 -4.49 3.16
CA GLY A 304 5.73 -5.65 2.96
C GLY A 304 4.24 -5.35 3.18
N VAL A 305 3.82 -4.08 3.03
CA VAL A 305 2.41 -3.66 3.14
C VAL A 305 1.96 -3.06 1.81
N LEU A 306 1.12 -3.75 1.08
CA LEU A 306 0.54 -3.26 -0.17
C LEU A 306 -0.73 -2.47 0.11
N VAL A 307 -0.79 -1.23 -0.36
CA VAL A 307 -1.94 -0.35 -0.23
C VAL A 307 -2.51 -0.05 -1.60
N LYS A 308 -3.76 -0.43 -1.87
CA LYS A 308 -4.41 -0.33 -3.19
C LYS A 308 -4.84 1.08 -3.60
N GLY A 309 -4.57 2.09 -2.79
CA GLY A 309 -4.92 3.47 -3.13
C GLY A 309 -4.59 4.49 -2.05
N SER A 310 -4.41 5.74 -2.45
CA SER A 310 -4.15 6.85 -1.53
C SER A 310 -5.31 7.10 -0.56
N ASN A 311 -6.56 6.81 -0.99
CA ASN A 311 -7.74 6.88 -0.14
C ASN A 311 -7.67 5.90 1.04
N TYR A 312 -7.11 4.71 0.86
CA TYR A 312 -6.96 3.72 1.94
C TYR A 312 -5.83 4.09 2.89
N LEU A 313 -4.75 4.66 2.37
CA LEU A 313 -3.69 5.21 3.21
C LEU A 313 -4.24 6.37 4.08
N GLU A 314 -5.06 7.26 3.52
CA GLU A 314 -5.72 8.32 4.27
C GLU A 314 -6.71 7.75 5.29
N ALA A 315 -7.54 6.77 4.91
CA ALA A 315 -8.51 6.13 5.77
C ALA A 315 -7.85 5.42 6.97
N LEU A 316 -6.72 4.74 6.76
CA LEU A 316 -5.99 4.04 7.82
C LEU A 316 -5.48 4.98 8.91
N SER A 317 -5.13 6.23 8.58
CA SER A 317 -4.77 7.24 9.58
C SER A 317 -5.95 7.66 10.47
N ASP A 318 -7.17 7.63 9.91
CA ASP A 318 -8.41 8.00 10.60
C ASP A 318 -9.09 6.80 11.28
N THR A 319 -8.46 5.61 11.25
CA THR A 319 -9.00 4.39 11.86
C THR A 319 -9.13 4.54 13.37
N GLN A 320 -10.34 4.28 13.87
CA GLN A 320 -10.72 4.31 15.27
C GLN A 320 -10.84 2.91 15.85
N TYR A 321 -11.51 2.00 15.12
CA TYR A 321 -11.73 0.62 15.52
C TYR A 321 -11.00 -0.33 14.59
N ILE A 322 -10.38 -1.38 15.17
CA ILE A 322 -9.82 -2.49 14.41
C ILE A 322 -10.49 -3.77 14.89
N VAL A 323 -11.09 -4.49 13.93
CA VAL A 323 -11.77 -5.75 14.13
C VAL A 323 -10.92 -6.86 13.52
N PHE A 324 -10.65 -7.89 14.26
CA PHE A 324 -9.84 -9.03 13.83
C PHE A 324 -10.69 -10.28 13.69
N ASP A 325 -10.50 -11.04 12.63
CA ASP A 325 -10.78 -12.47 12.71
C ASP A 325 -9.78 -13.15 13.64
N LYS A 326 -10.14 -14.29 14.24
CA LYS A 326 -9.23 -15.04 15.08
C LYS A 326 -8.29 -15.93 14.24
N THR A 327 -8.89 -16.84 13.47
CA THR A 327 -8.19 -17.96 12.83
C THR A 327 -7.39 -17.49 11.61
N GLY A 328 -6.12 -17.90 11.50
CA GLY A 328 -5.25 -17.43 10.41
C GLY A 328 -4.81 -15.97 10.52
N THR A 329 -5.45 -15.16 11.35
CA THR A 329 -5.18 -13.72 11.53
C THR A 329 -4.38 -13.44 12.80
N LEU A 330 -4.97 -13.67 13.98
CA LEU A 330 -4.28 -13.55 15.28
C LEU A 330 -3.60 -14.85 15.68
N THR A 331 -4.03 -15.96 15.09
CA THR A 331 -3.49 -17.30 15.28
C THR A 331 -2.85 -17.81 13.99
N LYS A 332 -2.06 -18.88 14.09
CA LYS A 332 -1.33 -19.48 12.96
C LYS A 332 -2.23 -20.26 11.99
N GLY A 333 -3.51 -20.51 12.36
CA GLY A 333 -4.41 -21.39 11.63
C GLY A 333 -3.97 -22.86 11.65
N VAL A 334 -3.03 -23.19 12.52
CA VAL A 334 -2.48 -24.53 12.68
C VAL A 334 -2.86 -25.05 14.04
N PHE A 335 -3.53 -26.19 14.06
CA PHE A 335 -3.86 -26.90 15.29
C PHE A 335 -2.62 -27.57 15.85
N GLU A 336 -2.32 -27.35 17.13
CA GLU A 336 -1.23 -28.02 17.84
C GLU A 336 -1.75 -28.58 19.18
N VAL A 337 -1.11 -29.65 19.64
CA VAL A 337 -1.36 -30.20 20.97
C VAL A 337 -0.86 -29.21 21.99
N THR A 338 -1.78 -28.66 22.80
CA THR A 338 -1.48 -27.62 23.81
C THR A 338 -1.56 -28.14 25.24
N GLY A 339 -2.16 -29.32 25.46
CA GLY A 339 -2.22 -29.96 26.77
C GLY A 339 -2.53 -31.44 26.65
N ILE A 340 -1.99 -32.25 27.56
CA ILE A 340 -2.25 -33.68 27.68
C ILE A 340 -2.54 -33.95 29.13
N TYR A 341 -3.66 -34.59 29.40
CA TYR A 341 -4.14 -34.87 30.75
C TYR A 341 -4.35 -36.37 30.91
N PRO A 342 -3.35 -37.10 31.42
CA PRO A 342 -3.42 -38.52 31.69
C PRO A 342 -4.40 -38.87 32.80
N ALA A 343 -5.06 -40.04 32.70
CA ALA A 343 -5.95 -40.59 33.69
C ALA A 343 -5.70 -42.10 33.91
N ASN A 344 -6.18 -42.62 34.98
CA ASN A 344 -6.19 -44.07 35.30
C ASN A 344 -4.84 -44.78 35.12
N GLY A 345 -3.71 -44.11 35.41
CA GLY A 345 -2.39 -44.68 35.38
C GLY A 345 -1.71 -44.72 34.00
N PHE A 346 -2.30 -44.16 32.96
CA PHE A 346 -1.68 -43.98 31.68
C PHE A 346 -0.67 -42.81 31.71
N ASP A 347 0.34 -42.84 30.89
CA ASP A 347 1.29 -41.74 30.71
C ASP A 347 1.01 -40.96 29.42
N GLU A 348 1.54 -39.73 29.31
CA GLU A 348 1.31 -38.83 28.18
C GLU A 348 1.71 -39.46 26.83
N SER A 349 2.86 -40.20 26.82
CA SER A 349 3.35 -40.82 25.59
C SER A 349 2.47 -41.93 25.07
N THR A 350 1.85 -42.66 25.99
CA THR A 350 0.91 -43.73 25.67
C THR A 350 -0.39 -43.17 25.11
N ILE A 351 -0.95 -42.13 25.72
CA ILE A 351 -2.21 -41.52 25.27
C ILE A 351 -2.03 -40.91 23.85
N VAL A 352 -0.97 -40.16 23.65
CA VAL A 352 -0.66 -39.59 22.33
C VAL A 352 -0.40 -40.69 21.30
N GLY A 353 0.29 -41.75 21.69
CA GLY A 353 0.49 -42.91 20.84
C GLY A 353 -0.83 -43.55 20.41
N LEU A 354 -1.69 -43.93 21.38
CA LEU A 354 -2.99 -44.54 21.12
C LEU A 354 -3.86 -43.67 20.20
N ALA A 355 -3.95 -42.36 20.46
CA ALA A 355 -4.70 -41.42 19.63
C ALA A 355 -4.13 -41.33 18.22
N SER A 356 -2.78 -41.19 18.08
CA SER A 356 -2.13 -41.06 16.79
C SER A 356 -2.24 -42.30 15.91
N TYR A 357 -2.19 -43.49 16.54
CA TYR A 357 -2.42 -44.76 15.85
C TYR A 357 -3.88 -44.93 15.43
N ALA A 358 -4.83 -44.61 16.29
CA ALA A 358 -6.27 -44.67 15.97
C ALA A 358 -6.63 -43.72 14.80
N GLU A 359 -6.06 -42.51 14.81
CA GLU A 359 -6.28 -41.48 13.81
C GLU A 359 -5.35 -41.60 12.58
N SER A 360 -4.64 -42.71 12.42
CA SER A 360 -3.59 -42.90 11.39
C SER A 360 -4.11 -42.76 9.96
N ALA A 361 -5.33 -43.18 9.69
CA ALA A 361 -5.97 -43.13 8.38
C ALA A 361 -6.68 -41.79 8.08
N SER A 362 -6.90 -40.97 9.09
CA SER A 362 -7.62 -39.70 8.94
C SER A 362 -6.72 -38.56 8.45
N ASN A 363 -7.24 -37.73 7.55
CA ASN A 363 -6.61 -36.49 7.09
C ASN A 363 -7.20 -35.25 7.79
N HIS A 364 -7.96 -35.44 8.84
CA HIS A 364 -8.51 -34.33 9.59
C HIS A 364 -7.39 -33.49 10.25
N PRO A 365 -7.51 -32.13 10.33
CA PRO A 365 -6.47 -31.28 10.95
C PRO A 365 -6.06 -31.71 12.36
N ILE A 366 -6.99 -32.21 13.16
CA ILE A 366 -6.76 -32.78 14.49
C ILE A 366 -5.83 -33.99 14.41
N SER A 367 -6.11 -34.90 13.47
CA SER A 367 -5.33 -36.12 13.27
C SER A 367 -3.91 -35.82 12.79
N ILE A 368 -3.77 -34.80 11.91
CA ILE A 368 -2.46 -34.31 11.43
C ILE A 368 -1.66 -33.75 12.62
N SER A 369 -2.30 -32.98 13.50
CA SER A 369 -1.69 -32.40 14.69
C SER A 369 -1.20 -33.47 15.66
N LEU A 370 -2.02 -34.48 15.93
CA LEU A 370 -1.66 -35.63 16.78
C LEU A 370 -0.47 -36.40 16.22
N LYS A 371 -0.49 -36.72 14.92
CA LYS A 371 0.60 -37.42 14.24
C LYS A 371 1.91 -36.63 14.27
N LYS A 372 1.83 -35.30 14.03
CA LYS A 372 2.97 -34.38 14.11
C LYS A 372 3.58 -34.34 15.51
N TYR A 373 2.74 -34.25 16.54
CA TYR A 373 3.18 -34.23 17.94
C TYR A 373 3.81 -35.55 18.37
N PHE A 374 3.24 -36.69 17.93
CA PHE A 374 3.77 -38.01 18.20
C PHE A 374 5.19 -38.18 17.62
N GLY A 375 5.49 -37.66 16.43
CA GLY A 375 6.82 -37.55 15.85
C GLY A 375 7.51 -38.88 15.51
N LYS A 376 6.79 -40.00 15.64
CA LYS A 376 7.30 -41.34 15.33
C LYS A 376 6.56 -41.94 14.14
N GLU A 377 7.21 -42.83 13.40
CA GLU A 377 6.58 -43.54 12.31
C GLU A 377 5.48 -44.48 12.81
N ILE A 378 4.27 -44.33 12.25
CA ILE A 378 3.12 -45.19 12.59
C ILE A 378 3.21 -46.46 11.77
N LYS A 379 3.44 -47.58 12.44
CA LYS A 379 3.50 -48.90 11.79
C LYS A 379 2.09 -49.36 11.47
N ARG A 380 1.77 -49.52 10.20
CA ARG A 380 0.43 -49.91 9.71
C ARG A 380 -0.02 -51.27 10.26
N ASP A 381 0.92 -52.19 10.45
CA ASP A 381 0.65 -53.55 10.98
C ASP A 381 0.21 -53.54 12.45
N SER A 382 0.37 -52.43 13.16
CA SER A 382 -0.07 -52.26 14.56
C SER A 382 -1.48 -51.74 14.71
N VAL A 383 -2.19 -51.49 13.60
CA VAL A 383 -3.56 -50.93 13.63
C VAL A 383 -4.47 -51.76 12.72
N SER A 384 -5.63 -52.17 13.26
CA SER A 384 -6.71 -52.80 12.49
C SER A 384 -8.07 -52.21 12.91
N ASP A 385 -9.09 -52.58 12.12
CA ASP A 385 -10.48 -52.28 12.39
C ASP A 385 -10.76 -50.78 12.67
N ILE A 386 -10.14 -49.89 11.83
CA ILE A 386 -10.34 -48.45 11.91
C ILE A 386 -11.74 -48.14 11.38
N GLU A 387 -12.58 -47.57 12.26
CA GLU A 387 -13.93 -47.12 11.93
C GLU A 387 -14.09 -45.65 12.32
N GLU A 388 -14.42 -44.80 11.36
CA GLU A 388 -14.76 -43.39 11.61
C GLU A 388 -16.22 -43.29 12.02
N ILE A 389 -16.48 -42.75 13.23
CA ILE A 389 -17.81 -42.54 13.80
C ILE A 389 -18.19 -41.08 13.57
N ALA A 390 -18.98 -40.84 12.52
CA ALA A 390 -19.31 -39.49 12.06
C ALA A 390 -19.78 -38.56 13.17
N GLY A 391 -19.11 -37.43 13.32
CA GLY A 391 -19.41 -36.43 14.35
C GLY A 391 -19.00 -36.80 15.79
N HIS A 392 -18.31 -37.92 15.99
CA HIS A 392 -17.93 -38.40 17.31
C HIS A 392 -16.41 -38.65 17.44
N GLY A 393 -15.78 -39.26 16.47
CA GLY A 393 -14.35 -39.60 16.47
C GLY A 393 -14.06 -40.92 15.77
N VAL A 394 -13.04 -41.63 16.21
CA VAL A 394 -12.55 -42.88 15.59
C VAL A 394 -12.47 -44.01 16.60
N SER A 395 -12.82 -45.21 16.16
CA SER A 395 -12.56 -46.49 16.82
C SER A 395 -11.51 -47.25 16.07
N ALA A 396 -10.55 -47.86 16.72
CA ALA A 396 -9.52 -48.70 16.11
C ALA A 396 -9.03 -49.79 17.09
N VAL A 397 -8.42 -50.83 16.56
CA VAL A 397 -7.65 -51.81 17.38
C VAL A 397 -6.17 -51.48 17.19
N VAL A 398 -5.49 -51.05 18.27
CA VAL A 398 -4.10 -50.64 18.31
C VAL A 398 -3.29 -51.66 19.14
N ASN A 399 -2.37 -52.38 18.53
CA ASN A 399 -1.58 -53.44 19.18
C ASN A 399 -2.43 -54.48 19.91
N GLY A 400 -3.65 -54.80 19.40
CA GLY A 400 -4.59 -55.74 19.99
C GLY A 400 -5.54 -55.13 21.05
N HIS A 401 -5.41 -53.88 21.39
CA HIS A 401 -6.28 -53.13 22.30
C HIS A 401 -7.31 -52.30 21.59
N LYS A 402 -8.56 -52.31 22.05
CA LYS A 402 -9.62 -51.48 21.47
C LYS A 402 -9.50 -50.04 21.95
N VAL A 403 -9.27 -49.12 21.03
CA VAL A 403 -9.03 -47.69 21.29
C VAL A 403 -10.18 -46.86 20.69
N TYR A 404 -10.72 -45.95 21.48
CA TYR A 404 -11.59 -44.89 21.02
C TYR A 404 -10.88 -43.52 21.18
N ALA A 405 -10.87 -42.72 20.14
CA ALA A 405 -10.35 -41.36 20.16
C ALA A 405 -11.40 -40.42 19.57
N GLY A 406 -11.89 -39.44 20.35
CA GLY A 406 -12.93 -38.55 19.88
C GLY A 406 -13.45 -37.58 20.92
N ASN A 407 -14.63 -37.02 20.67
CA ASN A 407 -15.26 -36.07 21.59
C ASN A 407 -15.93 -36.78 22.79
N ILE A 408 -16.41 -36.00 23.77
CA ILE A 408 -17.07 -36.52 24.96
C ILE A 408 -18.32 -37.37 24.66
N LYS A 409 -19.03 -37.05 23.55
CA LYS A 409 -20.21 -37.81 23.11
C LYS A 409 -19.85 -39.26 22.72
N LEU A 410 -18.63 -39.47 22.18
CA LEU A 410 -18.12 -40.82 21.87
C LEU A 410 -17.94 -41.60 23.15
N MET A 411 -17.33 -41.01 24.18
CA MET A 411 -17.12 -41.67 25.48
C MET A 411 -18.47 -42.06 26.14
N HIS A 412 -19.43 -41.16 26.11
CA HIS A 412 -20.79 -41.45 26.62
C HIS A 412 -21.49 -42.57 25.84
N LYS A 413 -21.37 -42.56 24.49
CA LYS A 413 -21.97 -43.58 23.62
C LYS A 413 -21.42 -44.99 23.93
N GLU A 414 -20.16 -45.09 24.25
CA GLU A 414 -19.45 -46.33 24.56
C GLU A 414 -19.48 -46.65 26.08
N ASN A 415 -20.24 -45.90 26.86
CA ASN A 415 -20.40 -46.05 28.33
C ASN A 415 -19.05 -45.95 29.09
N ILE A 416 -18.15 -45.11 28.63
CA ILE A 416 -16.85 -44.85 29.26
C ILE A 416 -17.00 -43.67 30.22
N ALA A 417 -16.73 -43.90 31.51
CA ALA A 417 -16.76 -42.82 32.50
C ALA A 417 -15.54 -41.91 32.34
N VAL A 418 -15.79 -40.61 32.26
CA VAL A 418 -14.75 -39.58 32.16
C VAL A 418 -14.71 -38.80 33.47
N ASP A 419 -13.54 -38.71 34.09
CA ASP A 419 -13.37 -38.15 35.44
C ASP A 419 -13.51 -36.61 35.45
N ALA A 420 -13.15 -35.93 34.36
CA ALA A 420 -13.26 -34.48 34.22
C ALA A 420 -13.49 -34.09 32.75
N GLU A 421 -14.44 -33.20 32.52
CA GLU A 421 -14.61 -32.55 31.21
C GLU A 421 -13.70 -31.33 31.10
N HIS A 422 -12.87 -31.31 30.06
CA HIS A 422 -12.06 -30.16 29.72
C HIS A 422 -12.76 -29.35 28.64
N ASN A 423 -12.89 -28.06 28.87
CA ASN A 423 -13.55 -27.12 27.93
C ASN A 423 -12.55 -26.20 27.20
N GLU A 424 -11.25 -26.55 27.23
CA GLU A 424 -10.19 -25.76 26.66
C GLU A 424 -9.85 -26.22 25.22
N GLY A 425 -10.35 -25.55 24.21
CA GLY A 425 -10.05 -25.91 22.80
C GLY A 425 -10.83 -27.12 22.30
N THR A 426 -10.31 -27.82 21.31
CA THR A 426 -10.84 -29.10 20.84
C THR A 426 -10.24 -30.23 21.67
N VAL A 427 -11.05 -30.92 22.42
CA VAL A 427 -10.61 -32.00 23.31
C VAL A 427 -10.83 -33.35 22.62
N VAL A 428 -9.76 -34.12 22.49
CA VAL A 428 -9.80 -35.53 22.06
C VAL A 428 -9.67 -36.41 23.29
N TYR A 429 -10.77 -37.03 23.71
CA TYR A 429 -10.80 -38.02 24.76
C TYR A 429 -10.32 -39.37 24.20
N VAL A 430 -9.48 -40.07 24.97
CA VAL A 430 -8.90 -41.34 24.55
C VAL A 430 -9.25 -42.41 25.59
N SER A 431 -9.68 -43.57 25.11
CA SER A 431 -9.88 -44.74 25.96
C SER A 431 -9.19 -45.98 25.37
N CYS A 432 -8.85 -46.91 26.23
CA CYS A 432 -8.23 -48.19 25.87
C CYS A 432 -8.95 -49.32 26.62
N ASP A 433 -9.48 -50.30 25.90
CA ASP A 433 -10.23 -51.46 26.43
C ASP A 433 -11.35 -51.06 27.37
N GLY A 434 -12.07 -49.96 27.05
CA GLY A 434 -13.17 -49.47 27.83
C GLY A 434 -12.79 -48.64 29.08
N VAL A 435 -11.51 -48.42 29.33
CA VAL A 435 -11.00 -47.57 30.40
C VAL A 435 -10.60 -46.21 29.84
N TYR A 436 -11.03 -45.14 30.49
CA TYR A 436 -10.63 -43.79 30.13
C TYR A 436 -9.12 -43.60 30.36
N ALA A 437 -8.37 -43.34 29.31
CA ALA A 437 -6.93 -43.17 29.37
C ALA A 437 -6.51 -41.72 29.65
N GLY A 438 -7.32 -40.76 29.22
CA GLY A 438 -7.06 -39.34 29.37
C GLY A 438 -7.57 -38.50 28.19
N CYS A 439 -7.21 -37.25 28.15
CA CYS A 439 -7.56 -36.41 27.02
C CYS A 439 -6.39 -35.56 26.51
N ILE A 440 -6.49 -35.18 25.23
CA ILE A 440 -5.54 -34.34 24.55
C ILE A 440 -6.26 -33.07 24.11
N VAL A 441 -5.76 -31.92 24.51
CA VAL A 441 -6.28 -30.62 24.12
C VAL A 441 -5.52 -30.10 22.92
N ILE A 442 -6.25 -29.78 21.89
CA ILE A 442 -5.72 -29.26 20.63
C ILE A 442 -6.30 -27.86 20.42
N SER A 443 -5.45 -26.90 20.20
CA SER A 443 -5.86 -25.50 20.01
C SER A 443 -5.10 -24.88 18.85
N ASP A 444 -5.72 -23.87 18.25
CA ASP A 444 -5.06 -23.00 17.28
C ASP A 444 -4.09 -22.06 18.03
N VAL A 445 -2.86 -22.01 17.58
CA VAL A 445 -1.76 -21.33 18.28
C VAL A 445 -1.74 -19.84 17.92
N VAL A 446 -1.72 -19.00 18.93
CA VAL A 446 -1.57 -17.55 18.78
C VAL A 446 -0.20 -17.23 18.14
N LYS A 447 -0.16 -16.33 17.16
CA LYS A 447 1.10 -15.88 16.55
C LYS A 447 1.94 -15.10 17.57
N ASP A 448 3.24 -15.29 17.55
CA ASP A 448 4.18 -14.75 18.54
C ASP A 448 4.12 -13.21 18.64
N ASN A 449 3.84 -12.54 17.50
CA ASN A 449 3.76 -11.08 17.41
C ASN A 449 2.36 -10.49 17.69
N SER A 450 1.30 -11.30 17.83
CA SER A 450 -0.08 -10.79 17.96
C SER A 450 -0.28 -9.90 19.19
N LYS A 451 0.23 -10.32 20.35
CA LYS A 451 0.15 -9.51 21.58
C LYS A 451 0.85 -8.15 21.45
N LYS A 452 2.04 -8.16 20.85
CA LYS A 452 2.81 -6.94 20.57
C LYS A 452 2.10 -6.05 19.55
N ALA A 453 1.47 -6.64 18.53
CA ALA A 453 0.69 -5.93 17.53
C ALA A 453 -0.48 -5.16 18.17
N ILE A 454 -1.30 -5.83 19.00
CA ILE A 454 -2.43 -5.20 19.69
C ILE A 454 -1.96 -4.06 20.60
N SER A 455 -0.89 -4.29 21.40
CA SER A 455 -0.31 -3.24 22.24
C SER A 455 0.16 -2.02 21.45
N ASN A 456 0.83 -2.23 20.32
CA ASN A 456 1.31 -1.15 19.46
C ASN A 456 0.16 -0.38 18.77
N LEU A 457 -0.91 -1.07 18.39
CA LEU A 457 -2.10 -0.44 17.83
C LEU A 457 -2.77 0.49 18.85
N LYS A 458 -2.96 0.04 20.09
CA LYS A 458 -3.49 0.88 21.18
C LYS A 458 -2.61 2.11 21.41
N LYS A 459 -1.28 1.93 21.49
CA LYS A 459 -0.33 3.05 21.60
C LYS A 459 -0.36 4.00 20.41
N SER A 460 -0.74 3.54 19.24
CA SER A 460 -0.86 4.36 18.04
C SER A 460 -2.15 5.20 17.98
N GLY A 461 -3.06 5.07 18.98
CA GLY A 461 -4.32 5.82 19.08
C GLY A 461 -5.50 5.10 18.41
N ILE A 462 -5.52 3.77 18.44
CA ILE A 462 -6.73 2.97 18.18
C ILE A 462 -7.53 2.92 19.48
N ASP A 463 -8.80 3.30 19.40
CA ASP A 463 -9.68 3.41 20.57
C ASP A 463 -10.21 2.04 21.00
N LYS A 464 -10.46 1.12 20.05
CA LYS A 464 -11.06 -0.17 20.31
C LYS A 464 -10.50 -1.26 19.40
N THR A 465 -10.13 -2.39 20.00
CA THR A 465 -9.69 -3.61 19.30
C THR A 465 -10.67 -4.73 19.62
N VAL A 466 -11.27 -5.33 18.59
CA VAL A 466 -12.36 -6.31 18.71
C VAL A 466 -11.93 -7.61 18.01
N MET A 467 -12.30 -8.76 18.54
CA MET A 467 -12.12 -10.06 17.90
C MET A 467 -13.48 -10.68 17.58
N LEU A 468 -13.64 -11.15 16.35
CA LEU A 468 -14.81 -11.97 15.93
C LEU A 468 -14.32 -13.40 15.67
N THR A 469 -15.05 -14.40 16.15
CA THR A 469 -14.70 -15.80 15.97
C THR A 469 -15.92 -16.72 16.01
N GLY A 470 -15.84 -17.85 15.30
CA GLY A 470 -16.81 -18.95 15.41
C GLY A 470 -16.56 -19.88 16.58
N ASP A 471 -15.47 -19.71 17.33
CA ASP A 471 -15.12 -20.56 18.46
C ASP A 471 -16.07 -20.37 19.64
N SER A 472 -15.98 -21.30 20.64
CA SER A 472 -16.71 -21.20 21.91
C SER A 472 -16.31 -19.94 22.69
N LYS A 473 -17.24 -19.49 23.56
CA LYS A 473 -17.03 -18.30 24.41
C LYS A 473 -15.79 -18.40 25.28
N GLU A 474 -15.53 -19.59 25.84
CA GLU A 474 -14.41 -19.87 26.73
C GLU A 474 -13.07 -19.70 25.99
N THR A 475 -12.97 -20.28 24.80
CA THR A 475 -11.77 -20.17 23.96
C THR A 475 -11.54 -18.72 23.51
N ALA A 476 -12.59 -18.05 23.07
CA ALA A 476 -12.52 -16.65 22.63
C ALA A 476 -12.10 -15.72 23.77
N LYS A 477 -12.70 -15.90 24.97
CA LYS A 477 -12.33 -15.12 26.16
C LYS A 477 -10.86 -15.24 26.51
N ARG A 478 -10.35 -16.46 26.58
CA ARG A 478 -8.94 -16.73 26.91
C ARG A 478 -7.98 -16.09 25.91
N VAL A 479 -8.27 -16.19 24.61
CA VAL A 479 -7.45 -15.56 23.55
C VAL A 479 -7.52 -14.05 23.68
N ALA A 480 -8.69 -13.46 23.88
CA ALA A 480 -8.87 -12.02 24.00
C ALA A 480 -8.13 -11.44 25.22
N GLU A 481 -8.22 -12.09 26.38
CA GLU A 481 -7.53 -11.70 27.62
C GLU A 481 -6.00 -11.82 27.46
N ASN A 482 -5.51 -12.92 26.85
CA ASN A 482 -4.08 -13.11 26.61
C ASN A 482 -3.49 -12.03 25.68
N LEU A 483 -4.22 -11.66 24.63
CA LEU A 483 -3.80 -10.63 23.67
C LEU A 483 -4.04 -9.20 24.17
N GLY A 484 -4.90 -9.03 25.17
CA GLY A 484 -5.31 -7.74 25.71
C GLY A 484 -6.24 -6.98 24.77
N LEU A 485 -7.16 -7.68 24.09
CA LEU A 485 -8.22 -7.08 23.28
C LEU A 485 -9.27 -6.41 24.17
N ASP A 486 -9.98 -5.41 23.62
CA ASP A 486 -10.99 -4.66 24.37
C ASP A 486 -12.35 -5.37 24.38
N GLU A 487 -12.68 -6.09 23.30
CA GLU A 487 -13.95 -6.77 23.12
C GLU A 487 -13.78 -8.03 22.27
N TYR A 488 -14.64 -9.02 22.47
CA TYR A 488 -14.72 -10.21 21.61
C TYR A 488 -16.15 -10.70 21.46
N HIS A 489 -16.44 -11.32 20.31
CA HIS A 489 -17.71 -11.99 20.03
C HIS A 489 -17.41 -13.39 19.51
N ALA A 490 -18.06 -14.36 20.09
CA ALA A 490 -17.84 -15.79 19.88
C ALA A 490 -19.06 -16.47 19.27
N GLU A 491 -18.89 -17.71 18.81
CA GLU A 491 -19.97 -18.57 18.26
C GLU A 491 -20.65 -17.94 17.04
N LEU A 492 -19.89 -17.13 16.25
CA LEU A 492 -20.42 -16.40 15.11
C LEU A 492 -20.37 -17.23 13.82
N LEU A 493 -21.45 -17.24 13.08
CA LEU A 493 -21.46 -17.64 11.68
C LEU A 493 -20.91 -16.52 10.77
N PRO A 494 -20.52 -16.81 9.54
CA PRO A 494 -20.00 -15.78 8.63
C PRO A 494 -20.93 -14.57 8.43
N ALA A 495 -22.26 -14.79 8.41
CA ALA A 495 -23.25 -13.71 8.33
C ALA A 495 -23.26 -12.83 9.58
N ASP A 496 -23.14 -13.44 10.76
CA ASP A 496 -23.14 -12.72 12.04
C ASP A 496 -21.92 -11.80 12.15
N LYS A 497 -20.77 -12.22 11.60
CA LYS A 497 -19.58 -11.35 11.54
C LYS A 497 -19.84 -10.06 10.77
N VAL A 498 -20.58 -10.13 9.65
CA VAL A 498 -20.96 -8.95 8.87
C VAL A 498 -21.87 -8.03 9.68
N GLU A 499 -22.89 -8.59 10.36
CA GLU A 499 -23.81 -7.81 11.20
C GLU A 499 -23.06 -7.09 12.35
N TRP A 500 -22.11 -7.77 12.98
CA TRP A 500 -21.27 -7.14 14.02
C TRP A 500 -20.42 -6.01 13.47
N VAL A 501 -19.83 -6.16 12.30
CA VAL A 501 -19.07 -5.08 11.66
C VAL A 501 -20.00 -3.91 11.32
N GLU A 502 -21.21 -4.15 10.83
CA GLU A 502 -22.20 -3.10 10.58
C GLU A 502 -22.61 -2.35 11.84
N LYS A 503 -22.82 -3.06 12.94
CA LYS A 503 -23.10 -2.46 14.25
C LYS A 503 -21.95 -1.54 14.70
N LEU A 504 -20.72 -2.03 14.64
CA LEU A 504 -19.53 -1.25 15.00
C LEU A 504 -19.29 -0.06 14.07
N LEU A 505 -19.65 -0.17 12.77
CA LEU A 505 -19.66 0.95 11.83
C LEU A 505 -20.65 2.05 12.25
N GLY A 506 -21.77 1.69 12.89
CA GLY A 506 -22.74 2.63 13.45
C GLY A 506 -22.28 3.30 14.75
N GLU A 507 -21.45 2.64 15.54
CA GLU A 507 -20.96 3.14 16.84
C GLU A 507 -19.78 4.11 16.73
N LYS A 508 -18.99 4.04 15.65
CA LYS A 508 -17.81 4.89 15.49
C LYS A 508 -18.16 6.36 15.30
N LEU A 509 -17.26 7.24 15.71
CA LEU A 509 -17.44 8.68 15.52
C LEU A 509 -17.58 9.08 14.03
N PRO A 510 -18.37 10.12 13.73
CA PRO A 510 -18.45 10.66 12.37
C PRO A 510 -17.05 10.95 11.81
N LYS A 511 -16.80 10.58 10.54
CA LYS A 511 -15.52 10.69 9.83
C LYS A 511 -14.41 9.74 10.26
N LYS A 512 -14.53 9.03 11.37
CA LYS A 512 -13.62 7.97 11.76
C LYS A 512 -13.87 6.69 10.95
N LYS A 513 -12.89 5.77 10.96
CA LYS A 513 -12.87 4.59 10.13
C LYS A 513 -12.78 3.31 10.99
N LEU A 514 -13.34 2.23 10.46
CA LEU A 514 -13.22 0.89 10.97
C LEU A 514 -12.42 0.05 9.97
N ALA A 515 -11.37 -0.62 10.45
CA ALA A 515 -10.64 -1.62 9.69
C ALA A 515 -11.02 -3.02 10.14
N PHE A 516 -11.22 -3.94 9.20
CA PHE A 516 -11.35 -5.37 9.46
C PHE A 516 -10.11 -6.09 8.95
N VAL A 517 -9.60 -7.02 9.76
CA VAL A 517 -8.39 -7.80 9.46
C VAL A 517 -8.78 -9.28 9.42
N GLY A 518 -8.52 -9.95 8.32
CA GLY A 518 -8.84 -11.36 8.11
C GLY A 518 -7.86 -12.06 7.17
N ASP A 519 -8.01 -13.37 6.98
CA ASP A 519 -7.19 -14.18 6.06
C ASP A 519 -7.66 -14.06 4.58
N GLY A 520 -8.83 -13.51 4.36
CA GLY A 520 -9.40 -13.19 3.04
C GLY A 520 -10.11 -14.33 2.33
N ILE A 521 -9.96 -15.57 2.73
CA ILE A 521 -10.61 -16.72 2.06
C ILE A 521 -12.08 -16.80 2.49
N ASN A 522 -12.31 -16.82 3.81
CA ASN A 522 -13.64 -16.94 4.39
C ASN A 522 -14.30 -15.60 4.72
N ASP A 523 -13.47 -14.55 4.87
CA ASP A 523 -13.89 -13.24 5.36
C ASP A 523 -14.07 -12.19 4.25
N ALA A 524 -14.02 -12.58 2.96
CA ALA A 524 -14.17 -11.66 1.84
C ALA A 524 -15.43 -10.74 1.93
N PRO A 525 -16.60 -11.24 2.35
CA PRO A 525 -17.78 -10.38 2.55
C PRO A 525 -17.57 -9.34 3.65
N VAL A 526 -16.89 -9.71 4.75
CA VAL A 526 -16.63 -8.82 5.88
C VAL A 526 -15.56 -7.78 5.53
N LEU A 527 -14.48 -8.21 4.84
CA LEU A 527 -13.43 -7.32 4.31
C LEU A 527 -14.00 -6.22 3.41
N SER A 528 -14.91 -6.61 2.50
CA SER A 528 -15.54 -5.66 1.57
C SER A 528 -16.55 -4.72 2.28
N ARG A 529 -17.11 -5.12 3.41
CA ARG A 529 -18.12 -4.33 4.14
C ARG A 529 -17.50 -3.28 5.06
N ALA A 530 -16.31 -3.52 5.58
CA ALA A 530 -15.58 -2.58 6.42
C ALA A 530 -15.20 -1.29 5.66
N ASP A 531 -14.89 -0.21 6.38
CA ASP A 531 -14.31 1.00 5.73
C ASP A 531 -12.94 0.69 5.09
N ILE A 532 -12.20 -0.27 5.67
CA ILE A 532 -10.90 -0.75 5.17
C ILE A 532 -10.82 -2.25 5.44
N GLY A 533 -10.66 -3.03 4.39
CA GLY A 533 -10.32 -4.46 4.47
C GLY A 533 -8.80 -4.66 4.46
N ILE A 534 -8.28 -5.39 5.44
CA ILE A 534 -6.85 -5.74 5.53
C ILE A 534 -6.73 -7.27 5.47
N ALA A 535 -6.07 -7.78 4.44
CA ALA A 535 -5.79 -9.22 4.31
C ALA A 535 -4.42 -9.57 4.86
N MET A 536 -4.35 -10.69 5.59
CA MET A 536 -3.13 -11.26 6.16
C MET A 536 -2.54 -12.34 5.24
N GLY A 537 -1.20 -12.44 5.17
CA GLY A 537 -0.50 -13.58 4.58
C GLY A 537 -0.85 -13.90 3.12
N ALA A 538 -1.24 -12.91 2.33
CA ALA A 538 -1.89 -13.08 1.03
C ALA A 538 -0.99 -13.61 -0.10
N LEU A 539 0.25 -14.04 0.19
CA LEU A 539 1.18 -14.57 -0.81
C LEU A 539 0.74 -15.89 -1.48
N GLY A 540 -0.45 -16.38 -1.21
CA GLY A 540 -1.01 -17.57 -1.84
C GLY A 540 -2.50 -17.48 -2.16
N SER A 541 -3.20 -16.44 -1.72
CA SER A 541 -4.65 -16.31 -1.89
C SER A 541 -5.00 -15.14 -2.82
N ASP A 542 -5.29 -15.45 -4.08
CA ASP A 542 -5.77 -14.47 -5.05
C ASP A 542 -7.07 -13.80 -4.61
N ALA A 543 -7.98 -14.55 -3.98
CA ALA A 543 -9.25 -14.04 -3.46
C ALA A 543 -9.05 -13.00 -2.35
N ALA A 544 -8.08 -13.22 -1.45
CA ALA A 544 -7.73 -12.28 -0.40
C ALA A 544 -7.14 -10.98 -0.98
N ILE A 545 -6.23 -11.13 -1.95
CA ILE A 545 -5.65 -9.98 -2.64
C ILE A 545 -6.76 -9.16 -3.31
N GLU A 546 -7.74 -9.78 -3.95
CA GLU A 546 -8.81 -9.07 -4.66
C GLU A 546 -9.77 -8.35 -3.71
N ALA A 547 -10.18 -8.99 -2.63
CA ALA A 547 -11.19 -8.48 -1.69
C ALA A 547 -10.69 -7.37 -0.76
N ALA A 548 -9.41 -7.37 -0.39
CA ALA A 548 -8.86 -6.42 0.56
C ALA A 548 -8.41 -5.09 -0.08
N ASP A 549 -8.39 -4.03 0.71
CA ASP A 549 -7.88 -2.70 0.34
C ASP A 549 -6.39 -2.53 0.68
N ILE A 550 -5.95 -3.25 1.71
CA ILE A 550 -4.56 -3.33 2.17
C ILE A 550 -4.22 -4.81 2.33
N VAL A 551 -3.04 -5.19 1.86
CA VAL A 551 -2.56 -6.58 1.91
C VAL A 551 -1.23 -6.61 2.65
N LEU A 552 -1.15 -7.42 3.70
CA LEU A 552 0.11 -7.74 4.35
C LEU A 552 0.75 -8.92 3.62
N MET A 553 1.96 -8.73 3.14
CA MET A 553 2.67 -9.72 2.31
C MET A 553 3.15 -10.92 3.10
N ASP A 554 3.38 -10.72 4.39
CA ASP A 554 3.71 -11.75 5.37
C ASP A 554 2.56 -11.94 6.37
N ASP A 555 2.75 -12.88 7.25
CA ASP A 555 1.76 -13.29 8.23
C ASP A 555 1.93 -12.56 9.59
N ASP A 556 2.60 -11.39 9.60
CA ASP A 556 2.89 -10.64 10.82
C ASP A 556 1.86 -9.52 11.09
N PRO A 557 0.97 -9.65 12.08
CA PRO A 557 -0.01 -8.63 12.43
C PRO A 557 0.62 -7.33 12.96
N SER A 558 1.90 -7.33 13.37
CA SER A 558 2.60 -6.12 13.83
C SER A 558 2.75 -5.06 12.73
N LYS A 559 2.71 -5.48 11.45
CA LYS A 559 2.77 -4.58 10.29
C LYS A 559 1.56 -3.67 10.13
N ILE A 560 0.43 -4.00 10.74
CA ILE A 560 -0.75 -3.11 10.76
C ILE A 560 -0.42 -1.80 11.50
N ALA A 561 0.25 -1.91 12.66
CA ALA A 561 0.67 -0.74 13.41
C ALA A 561 1.72 0.09 12.65
N LEU A 562 2.63 -0.57 11.94
CA LEU A 562 3.60 0.07 11.05
C LEU A 562 2.92 0.79 9.88
N ALA A 563 1.97 0.15 9.20
CA ALA A 563 1.19 0.74 8.12
C ALA A 563 0.45 2.01 8.59
N ARG A 564 -0.17 1.94 9.78
CA ARG A 564 -0.82 3.10 10.38
C ARG A 564 0.17 4.23 10.70
N LYS A 565 1.35 3.92 11.21
CA LYS A 565 2.41 4.91 11.46
C LYS A 565 2.85 5.60 10.17
N ILE A 566 3.03 4.84 9.07
CA ILE A 566 3.34 5.37 7.74
C ILE A 566 2.22 6.29 7.26
N SER A 567 0.97 5.87 7.40
CA SER A 567 -0.23 6.65 7.06
C SER A 567 -0.26 8.00 7.76
N VAL A 568 -0.15 8.01 9.09
CA VAL A 568 -0.17 9.24 9.91
C VAL A 568 1.00 10.16 9.53
N HIS A 569 2.19 9.60 9.31
CA HIS A 569 3.36 10.36 8.88
C HIS A 569 3.15 11.01 7.51
N THR A 570 2.63 10.25 6.55
CA THR A 570 2.33 10.76 5.19
C THR A 570 1.32 11.90 5.24
N LEU A 571 0.23 11.75 5.98
CA LEU A 571 -0.79 12.78 6.10
C LEU A 571 -0.30 14.03 6.84
N LYS A 572 0.62 13.88 7.80
CA LYS A 572 1.28 15.03 8.44
C LYS A 572 2.02 15.84 7.38
N ILE A 573 2.81 15.19 6.52
CA ILE A 573 3.54 15.87 5.44
C ILE A 573 2.57 16.53 4.44
N VAL A 574 1.48 15.86 4.08
CA VAL A 574 0.43 16.43 3.21
C VAL A 574 -0.13 17.71 3.83
N LYS A 575 -0.50 17.69 5.12
CA LYS A 575 -1.01 18.86 5.83
C LYS A 575 0.03 19.99 5.93
N GLU A 576 1.29 19.66 6.23
CA GLU A 576 2.41 20.62 6.22
C GLU A 576 2.50 21.33 4.87
N ASN A 577 2.49 20.59 3.77
CA ASN A 577 2.56 21.13 2.42
C ASN A 577 1.35 22.02 2.08
N ILE A 578 0.13 21.60 2.47
CA ILE A 578 -1.09 22.38 2.23
C ILE A 578 -1.00 23.74 2.96
N TRP A 579 -0.74 23.72 4.25
CA TRP A 579 -0.70 24.95 5.04
C TRP A 579 0.44 25.88 4.61
N PHE A 580 1.64 25.33 4.40
CA PHE A 580 2.78 26.10 3.94
C PHE A 580 2.49 26.81 2.61
N ALA A 581 1.99 26.06 1.61
CA ALA A 581 1.68 26.63 0.30
C ALA A 581 0.58 27.67 0.37
N LEU A 582 -0.50 27.44 1.12
CA LEU A 582 -1.61 28.39 1.25
C LEU A 582 -1.20 29.68 1.97
N ILE A 583 -0.44 29.58 3.05
CA ILE A 583 0.02 30.75 3.82
C ILE A 583 0.95 31.61 2.96
N VAL A 584 1.99 31.03 2.35
CA VAL A 584 2.92 31.80 1.52
C VAL A 584 2.19 32.45 0.35
N LYS A 585 1.28 31.73 -0.32
CA LYS A 585 0.50 32.30 -1.43
C LYS A 585 -0.41 33.42 -0.98
N ALA A 586 -1.12 33.28 0.14
CA ALA A 586 -1.98 34.34 0.66
C ALA A 586 -1.19 35.63 0.95
N VAL A 587 -0.02 35.50 1.58
CA VAL A 587 0.87 36.66 1.83
C VAL A 587 1.34 37.28 0.53
N CYS A 588 1.85 36.47 -0.43
CA CYS A 588 2.34 36.99 -1.70
C CYS A 588 1.23 37.62 -2.55
N LEU A 589 -0.01 37.10 -2.52
CA LEU A 589 -1.17 37.70 -3.22
C LEU A 589 -1.51 39.08 -2.67
N VAL A 590 -1.51 39.24 -1.35
CA VAL A 590 -1.74 40.55 -0.71
C VAL A 590 -0.62 41.52 -1.09
N LEU A 591 0.65 41.10 -1.02
CA LEU A 591 1.79 41.94 -1.42
C LEU A 591 1.73 42.32 -2.91
N GLY A 592 1.28 41.38 -3.77
CA GLY A 592 1.08 41.63 -5.20
C GLY A 592 0.00 42.63 -5.48
N ALA A 593 -1.16 42.52 -4.81
CA ALA A 593 -2.26 43.47 -4.93
C ALA A 593 -1.90 44.88 -4.45
N LEU A 594 -1.09 44.99 -3.39
CA LEU A 594 -0.56 46.24 -2.89
C LEU A 594 0.55 46.84 -3.79
N GLY A 595 1.07 46.08 -4.78
CA GLY A 595 2.14 46.53 -5.65
C GLY A 595 3.53 46.50 -5.01
N ILE A 596 3.69 45.79 -3.87
CA ILE A 596 4.96 45.61 -3.17
C ILE A 596 5.73 44.42 -3.76
N ALA A 597 4.99 43.36 -4.15
CA ALA A 597 5.59 42.20 -4.78
C ALA A 597 5.87 42.49 -6.27
N ASN A 598 7.11 42.24 -6.66
CA ASN A 598 7.53 42.25 -8.07
C ASN A 598 7.43 40.82 -8.66
N MET A 599 7.70 40.71 -9.96
CA MET A 599 7.63 39.43 -10.68
C MET A 599 8.59 38.35 -10.11
N TRP A 600 9.73 38.73 -9.54
CA TRP A 600 10.66 37.80 -8.91
C TRP A 600 10.09 37.14 -7.64
N ILE A 601 9.38 37.93 -6.83
CA ILE A 601 8.66 37.42 -5.66
C ILE A 601 7.53 36.48 -6.12
N ALA A 602 6.82 36.83 -7.21
CA ALA A 602 5.80 35.98 -7.81
C ALA A 602 6.36 34.61 -8.25
N ILE A 603 7.49 34.60 -8.94
CA ILE A 603 8.18 33.37 -9.36
C ILE A 603 8.60 32.54 -8.15
N PHE A 604 9.17 33.16 -7.10
CA PHE A 604 9.53 32.46 -5.87
C PHE A 604 8.30 31.86 -5.18
N ALA A 605 7.20 32.61 -5.10
CA ALA A 605 5.94 32.14 -4.51
C ALA A 605 5.32 30.96 -5.26
N ASP A 606 5.62 30.79 -6.53
CA ASP A 606 5.14 29.66 -7.33
C ASP A 606 6.17 28.52 -7.37
N VAL A 607 7.32 28.74 -8.00
CA VAL A 607 8.32 27.71 -8.25
C VAL A 607 9.10 27.35 -6.98
N GLY A 608 9.49 28.33 -6.17
CA GLY A 608 10.25 28.11 -4.94
C GLY A 608 9.45 27.31 -3.91
N VAL A 609 8.18 27.69 -3.69
CA VAL A 609 7.27 26.97 -2.79
C VAL A 609 7.01 25.56 -3.27
N MET A 610 6.84 25.35 -4.59
CA MET A 610 6.68 24.04 -5.19
C MET A 610 7.90 23.15 -4.91
N VAL A 611 9.11 23.65 -5.12
CA VAL A 611 10.36 22.90 -4.87
C VAL A 611 10.45 22.48 -3.39
N ILE A 612 10.20 23.39 -2.47
CA ILE A 612 10.20 23.10 -1.03
C ILE A 612 9.16 22.03 -0.69
N ALA A 613 7.94 22.14 -1.20
CA ALA A 613 6.86 21.20 -0.95
C ALA A 613 7.18 19.80 -1.55
N VAL A 614 7.82 19.72 -2.71
CA VAL A 614 8.28 18.47 -3.31
C VAL A 614 9.40 17.82 -2.47
N LEU A 615 10.37 18.60 -1.99
CA LEU A 615 11.42 18.09 -1.10
C LEU A 615 10.84 17.58 0.23
N ASN A 616 9.83 18.26 0.78
CA ASN A 616 9.12 17.80 1.96
C ASN A 616 8.35 16.49 1.68
N ALA A 617 7.70 16.37 0.52
CA ALA A 617 6.96 15.17 0.13
C ALA A 617 7.86 13.91 0.06
N ILE A 618 9.12 14.05 -0.39
CA ILE A 618 10.09 12.95 -0.46
C ILE A 618 10.41 12.36 0.93
N ARG A 619 10.21 13.12 2.03
CA ARG A 619 10.40 12.62 3.40
C ARG A 619 9.46 11.46 3.74
N ALA A 620 8.31 11.37 3.07
CA ALA A 620 7.37 10.25 3.26
C ALA A 620 7.92 8.88 2.79
N LEU A 621 8.99 8.85 1.98
CA LEU A 621 9.68 7.61 1.62
C LEU A 621 10.43 6.95 2.79
N LYS A 622 10.73 7.71 3.84
CA LYS A 622 11.50 7.23 4.99
C LYS A 622 10.71 7.48 6.27
N LEU A 623 10.39 6.42 6.95
CA LEU A 623 9.89 6.49 8.31
C LEU A 623 11.11 6.66 9.25
N LYS A 624 11.11 7.74 10.05
CA LYS A 624 12.06 7.90 11.16
C LYS A 624 11.54 7.24 12.42
#